data_102904ca79230d7da9fe15f106c1df41
#
_entry.id   102904ca79230d7da9fe15f106c1df41
#
_cell.length_a   1.000
_cell.length_b   1.000
_cell.length_c   1.000
_cell.angle_alpha   90.00
_cell.angle_beta   90.00
_cell.angle_gamma   90.00
#
_symmetry.space_group_name_H-M   'P 1'
#
loop_
_entity.id
_entity.type
_entity.pdbx_description
1 polymer ?
#
loop_
_entity_poly.entity_id
_entity_poly.type
_entity_poly.pdbx_seq_one_letter_code
_entity_poly.pdbx_strand_id
1 'polypeptide(L)'
;MTPESVLEQWAQCFNNGDLDGIKRLYQPNSTLLPTFKPVLMQSRDQISGYFSAAIEGNASIEFNVNKSIKTELSESTYLMTGSYVFCLPSKDGQKYESWYSFVIDTSKDSPIKHHHSSRVPFDFDLS
;
A
#
# COMPACT_ATOMS: atom_id res chain seq x y z
N MET A 1 7.51 -16.74 4.21
CA MET A 1 6.84 -15.45 3.89
C MET A 1 5.70 -15.72 2.94
N THR A 2 4.51 -15.23 3.27
CA THR A 2 3.31 -15.33 2.44
C THR A 2 2.92 -13.92 1.97
N PRO A 3 2.18 -13.77 0.87
CA PRO A 3 1.73 -12.44 0.46
C PRO A 3 0.85 -11.78 1.53
N GLU A 4 0.06 -12.56 2.28
CA GLU A 4 -0.73 -12.04 3.39
C GLU A 4 0.17 -11.47 4.49
N SER A 5 1.24 -12.18 4.84
CA SER A 5 2.16 -11.70 5.89
C SER A 5 2.89 -10.42 5.47
N VAL A 6 3.16 -10.26 4.19
CA VAL A 6 3.75 -9.01 3.66
C VAL A 6 2.79 -7.84 3.86
N LEU A 7 1.51 -8.02 3.54
CA LEU A 7 0.51 -6.97 3.71
C LEU A 7 0.27 -6.64 5.18
N GLU A 8 0.26 -7.64 6.06
CA GLU A 8 0.14 -7.42 7.50
C GLU A 8 1.32 -6.62 8.03
N GLN A 9 2.52 -6.96 7.59
CA GLN A 9 3.74 -6.27 7.98
C GLN A 9 3.72 -4.82 7.48
N TRP A 10 3.27 -4.61 6.25
CA TRP A 10 3.13 -3.28 5.67
C TRP A 10 2.19 -2.41 6.51
N ALA A 11 1.02 -2.94 6.87
CA ALA A 11 0.05 -2.22 7.68
C ALA A 11 0.61 -1.89 9.06
N GLN A 12 1.29 -2.84 9.71
CA GLN A 12 1.91 -2.61 11.02
C GLN A 12 2.97 -1.51 10.95
N CYS A 13 3.86 -1.58 9.97
CA CYS A 13 4.90 -0.57 9.80
C CYS A 13 4.29 0.81 9.57
N PHE A 14 3.27 0.90 8.73
CA PHE A 14 2.59 2.17 8.45
C PHE A 14 1.96 2.73 9.72
N ASN A 15 1.19 1.92 10.44
CA ASN A 15 0.48 2.36 11.64
C ASN A 15 1.42 2.69 12.81
N ASN A 16 2.60 2.08 12.85
CA ASN A 16 3.59 2.34 13.88
C ASN A 16 4.57 3.46 13.51
N GLY A 17 4.43 4.05 12.33
CA GLY A 17 5.36 5.07 11.86
C GLY A 17 6.75 4.54 11.56
N ASP A 18 6.87 3.26 11.22
CA ASP A 18 8.14 2.61 10.94
C ASP A 18 8.49 2.77 9.46
N LEU A 19 9.09 3.91 9.13
CA LEU A 19 9.47 4.22 7.75
C LEU A 19 10.49 3.24 7.19
N ASP A 20 11.48 2.85 8.00
CA ASP A 20 12.51 1.89 7.56
C ASP A 20 11.87 0.54 7.24
N GLY A 21 10.89 0.11 8.03
CA GLY A 21 10.14 -1.11 7.78
C GLY A 21 9.38 -1.06 6.47
N ILE A 22 8.69 0.05 6.22
CA ILE A 22 8.00 0.29 4.94
C ILE A 22 8.99 0.21 3.78
N LYS A 23 10.09 0.94 3.88
CA LYS A 23 11.09 1.03 2.82
C LYS A 23 11.65 -0.34 2.45
N ARG A 24 11.91 -1.19 3.46
CA ARG A 24 12.45 -2.53 3.22
C ARG A 24 11.49 -3.45 2.48
N LEU A 25 10.19 -3.19 2.53
CA LEU A 25 9.20 -4.03 1.86
C LEU A 25 9.12 -3.79 0.36
N TYR A 26 9.56 -2.62 -0.12
CA TYR A 26 9.50 -2.28 -1.54
C TYR A 26 10.82 -2.59 -2.23
N GLN A 27 10.75 -3.22 -3.41
CA GLN A 27 11.94 -3.47 -4.21
C GLN A 27 12.57 -2.15 -4.67
N PRO A 28 13.90 -2.12 -4.93
CA PRO A 28 14.55 -0.88 -5.36
C PRO A 28 13.91 -0.23 -6.58
N ASN A 29 13.41 -1.03 -7.51
CA ASN A 29 12.78 -0.58 -8.76
C ASN A 29 11.27 -0.71 -8.72
N SER A 30 10.68 -0.77 -7.52
CA SER A 30 9.23 -0.87 -7.38
C SER A 30 8.52 0.38 -7.88
N THR A 31 7.24 0.21 -8.23
CA THR A 31 6.39 1.30 -8.69
C THR A 31 5.22 1.47 -7.74
N LEU A 32 4.79 2.73 -7.54
CA LEU A 32 3.64 3.07 -6.72
C LEU A 32 2.81 4.13 -7.43
N LEU A 33 1.50 3.85 -7.53
CA LEU A 33 0.49 4.85 -7.88
C LEU A 33 -0.23 5.19 -6.57
N PRO A 34 0.13 6.31 -5.91
CA PRO A 34 -0.39 6.62 -4.58
C PRO A 34 -1.80 7.21 -4.63
N THR A 35 -2.55 7.03 -3.54
CA THR A 35 -3.92 7.55 -3.45
C THR A 35 -3.97 9.08 -3.49
N PHE A 36 -3.00 9.74 -2.86
CA PHE A 36 -3.12 11.17 -2.54
C PHE A 36 -2.15 12.07 -3.29
N LYS A 37 -1.48 11.56 -4.31
CA LYS A 37 -0.53 12.35 -5.09
C LYS A 37 -0.61 11.94 -6.56
N PRO A 38 -0.69 12.91 -7.50
CA PRO A 38 -0.86 12.58 -8.92
C PRO A 38 0.49 12.30 -9.61
N VAL A 39 1.28 11.40 -9.03
CA VAL A 39 2.62 11.08 -9.55
C VAL A 39 2.82 9.58 -9.51
N LEU A 40 3.21 8.99 -10.63
CA LEU A 40 3.70 7.62 -10.66
C LEU A 40 5.12 7.60 -10.10
N MET A 41 5.32 6.88 -9.03
CA MET A 41 6.64 6.72 -8.39
C MET A 41 7.32 5.46 -8.91
N GLN A 42 8.61 5.55 -9.21
CA GLN A 42 9.34 4.51 -9.91
C GLN A 42 10.56 4.00 -9.14
N SER A 43 10.74 4.41 -7.89
CA SER A 43 11.86 3.97 -7.10
C SER A 43 11.50 3.89 -5.62
N ARG A 44 12.22 3.06 -4.90
CA ARG A 44 12.08 2.95 -3.45
C ARG A 44 12.25 4.30 -2.76
N ASP A 45 13.18 5.14 -3.24
CA ASP A 45 13.43 6.43 -2.62
C ASP A 45 12.25 7.39 -2.77
N GLN A 46 11.63 7.44 -3.95
CA GLN A 46 10.42 8.23 -4.15
C GLN A 46 9.27 7.74 -3.26
N ILE A 47 9.10 6.42 -3.21
CA ILE A 47 8.05 5.79 -2.39
C ILE A 47 8.28 6.10 -0.91
N SER A 48 9.53 6.00 -0.45
CA SER A 48 9.91 6.31 0.92
C SER A 48 9.58 7.76 1.28
N GLY A 49 9.85 8.70 0.38
CA GLY A 49 9.50 10.11 0.59
C GLY A 49 8.00 10.34 0.77
N TYR A 50 7.20 9.65 -0.02
CA TYR A 50 5.74 9.72 0.10
C TYR A 50 5.26 9.23 1.48
N PHE A 51 5.74 8.07 1.91
CA PHE A 51 5.35 7.51 3.20
C PHE A 51 5.91 8.30 4.37
N SER A 52 7.09 8.92 4.22
CA SER A 52 7.65 9.80 5.24
C SER A 52 6.68 10.96 5.53
N ALA A 53 6.15 11.59 4.49
CA ALA A 53 5.18 12.68 4.65
C ALA A 53 3.89 12.19 5.31
N ALA A 54 3.39 11.01 4.92
CA ALA A 54 2.19 10.44 5.51
C ALA A 54 2.38 10.15 7.00
N ILE A 55 3.52 9.57 7.37
CA ILE A 55 3.86 9.24 8.75
C ILE A 55 4.01 10.51 9.60
N GLU A 56 4.63 11.55 9.07
CA GLU A 56 4.71 12.85 9.76
C GLU A 56 3.33 13.41 10.07
N GLY A 57 2.36 13.18 9.20
CA GLY A 57 0.97 13.60 9.40
C GLY A 57 0.16 12.65 10.26
N ASN A 58 0.79 11.66 10.89
CA ASN A 58 0.13 10.64 11.71
C ASN A 58 -0.96 9.86 10.96
N ALA A 59 -0.76 9.65 9.67
CA ALA A 59 -1.66 8.82 8.88
C ALA A 59 -1.69 7.39 9.41
N SER A 60 -2.84 6.76 9.31
CA SER A 60 -3.01 5.35 9.69
C SER A 60 -3.88 4.63 8.67
N ILE A 61 -3.93 3.31 8.78
CA ILE A 61 -4.71 2.49 7.87
C ILE A 61 -5.50 1.43 8.63
N GLU A 62 -6.74 1.23 8.22
CA GLU A 62 -7.58 0.12 8.66
C GLU A 62 -7.55 -0.90 7.52
N PHE A 63 -6.95 -2.06 7.77
CA PHE A 63 -6.67 -3.04 6.72
C PHE A 63 -7.01 -4.44 7.20
N ASN A 64 -8.07 -5.01 6.65
CA ASN A 64 -8.39 -6.42 6.91
C ASN A 64 -7.78 -7.28 5.80
N VAL A 65 -6.56 -7.73 6.02
CA VAL A 65 -5.79 -8.49 5.04
C VAL A 65 -6.48 -9.79 4.64
N ASN A 66 -7.24 -10.39 5.57
CA ASN A 66 -7.92 -11.65 5.28
C ASN A 66 -9.03 -11.52 4.23
N LYS A 67 -9.48 -10.30 3.94
CA LYS A 67 -10.45 -10.04 2.87
C LYS A 67 -9.80 -9.81 1.51
N SER A 68 -8.49 -9.83 1.43
CA SER A 68 -7.78 -9.67 0.16
C SER A 68 -8.10 -10.83 -0.78
N ILE A 69 -8.21 -10.52 -2.06
CA ILE A 69 -8.31 -11.55 -3.11
C ILE A 69 -6.90 -11.81 -3.61
N LYS A 70 -6.46 -13.06 -3.49
CA LYS A 70 -5.13 -13.50 -3.90
C LYS A 70 -5.20 -14.21 -5.25
N THR A 71 -4.41 -13.75 -6.21
CA THR A 71 -4.26 -14.38 -7.52
C THR A 71 -2.80 -14.76 -7.71
N GLU A 72 -2.54 -16.05 -7.88
CA GLU A 72 -1.19 -16.53 -8.14
C GLU A 72 -0.81 -16.22 -9.58
N LEU A 73 0.29 -15.50 -9.78
CA LEU A 73 0.79 -15.13 -11.11
C LEU A 73 1.90 -16.05 -11.59
N SER A 74 2.71 -16.55 -10.66
CA SER A 74 3.75 -17.53 -10.91
C SER A 74 4.07 -18.24 -9.60
N GLU A 75 5.13 -19.05 -9.57
CA GLU A 75 5.47 -19.87 -8.41
C GLU A 75 5.60 -19.07 -7.10
N SER A 76 6.11 -17.83 -7.17
CA SER A 76 6.33 -17.02 -5.97
C SER A 76 5.75 -15.60 -6.07
N THR A 77 5.03 -15.30 -7.15
CA THR A 77 4.51 -13.95 -7.40
C THR A 77 2.99 -13.96 -7.35
N TYR A 78 2.44 -13.00 -6.61
CA TYR A 78 1.00 -12.92 -6.35
C TYR A 78 0.49 -11.52 -6.60
N LEU A 79 -0.74 -11.42 -7.11
CA LEU A 79 -1.52 -10.19 -7.14
C LEU A 79 -2.47 -10.23 -5.95
N MET A 80 -2.40 -9.20 -5.10
CA MET A 80 -3.32 -9.04 -3.97
C MET A 80 -4.18 -7.82 -4.22
N THR A 81 -5.50 -7.99 -4.20
CA THR A 81 -6.45 -6.90 -4.44
C THR A 81 -7.49 -6.83 -3.35
N GLY A 82 -8.00 -5.63 -3.12
CA GLY A 82 -9.04 -5.40 -2.13
C GLY A 82 -9.21 -3.93 -1.82
N SER A 83 -9.73 -3.65 -0.62
CA SER A 83 -9.91 -2.29 -0.14
C SER A 83 -9.36 -2.14 1.27
N TYR A 84 -8.99 -0.91 1.61
CA TYR A 84 -8.56 -0.50 2.94
C TYR A 84 -8.99 0.94 3.17
N VAL A 85 -8.83 1.42 4.40
CA VAL A 85 -9.29 2.77 4.74
C VAL A 85 -8.13 3.56 5.33
N PHE A 86 -7.78 4.68 4.70
CA PHE A 86 -6.81 5.62 5.24
C PHE A 86 -7.48 6.61 6.17
N CYS A 87 -6.80 6.95 7.27
CA CYS A 87 -7.18 8.01 8.18
C CYS A 87 -6.09 9.08 8.15
N LEU A 88 -6.45 10.33 7.86
CA LEU A 88 -5.49 11.44 7.67
C LEU A 88 -5.77 12.57 8.66
N PRO A 89 -5.31 12.45 9.95
CA PRO A 89 -5.62 13.45 10.97
C PRO A 89 -5.11 14.85 10.64
N SER A 90 -3.96 14.95 9.96
CA SER A 90 -3.37 16.26 9.62
C SER A 90 -4.09 16.98 8.50
N LYS A 91 -4.99 16.33 7.79
CA LYS A 91 -5.77 16.95 6.73
C LYS A 91 -7.12 17.42 7.24
N ASP A 92 -8.00 16.51 7.62
CA ASP A 92 -9.35 16.83 8.08
C ASP A 92 -9.88 15.78 9.06
N GLY A 93 -9.03 14.80 9.40
CA GLY A 93 -9.42 13.68 10.24
C GLY A 93 -10.37 12.71 9.57
N GLN A 94 -10.62 12.86 8.27
CA GLN A 94 -11.55 11.99 7.56
C GLN A 94 -10.93 10.66 7.20
N LYS A 95 -11.82 9.70 6.95
CA LYS A 95 -11.46 8.38 6.47
C LYS A 95 -11.69 8.30 4.97
N TYR A 96 -10.75 7.68 4.26
CA TYR A 96 -10.78 7.56 2.81
C TYR A 96 -10.72 6.09 2.42
N GLU A 97 -11.87 5.53 2.04
CA GLU A 97 -11.92 4.18 1.50
C GLU A 97 -11.19 4.15 0.16
N SER A 98 -10.30 3.18 0.00
CA SER A 98 -9.44 3.10 -1.17
C SER A 98 -9.33 1.66 -1.64
N TRP A 99 -9.20 1.47 -2.94
CA TRP A 99 -8.86 0.18 -3.52
C TRP A 99 -7.35 0.04 -3.61
N TYR A 100 -6.88 -1.19 -3.57
CA TYR A 100 -5.46 -1.47 -3.76
C TYR A 100 -5.25 -2.67 -4.65
N SER A 101 -4.08 -2.67 -5.30
CA SER A 101 -3.49 -3.83 -5.95
C SER A 101 -2.01 -3.84 -5.59
N PHE A 102 -1.52 -4.99 -5.10
CA PHE A 102 -0.11 -5.19 -4.85
C PHE A 102 0.37 -6.36 -5.71
N VAL A 103 1.56 -6.24 -6.30
CA VAL A 103 2.28 -7.37 -6.87
C VAL A 103 3.40 -7.70 -5.90
N ILE A 104 3.39 -8.92 -5.38
CA ILE A 104 4.28 -9.36 -4.31
C ILE A 104 5.04 -10.60 -4.77
N ASP A 105 6.37 -10.53 -4.72
CA ASP A 105 7.24 -11.67 -5.00
C ASP A 105 7.83 -12.16 -3.68
N THR A 106 7.31 -13.28 -3.18
CA THR A 106 7.70 -13.81 -1.88
C THR A 106 9.09 -14.44 -1.87
N SER A 107 9.74 -14.59 -3.03
CA SER A 107 11.12 -15.08 -3.11
C SER A 107 12.16 -13.99 -2.85
N LYS A 108 11.74 -12.73 -2.75
CA LYS A 108 12.63 -11.58 -2.56
C LYS A 108 12.60 -11.08 -1.13
N ASP A 109 13.74 -10.60 -0.64
CA ASP A 109 13.83 -9.97 0.69
C ASP A 109 12.98 -8.71 0.76
N SER A 110 12.90 -7.95 -0.33
CA SER A 110 12.00 -6.82 -0.49
C SER A 110 10.90 -7.24 -1.47
N PRO A 111 9.76 -7.71 -0.98
CA PRO A 111 8.81 -8.45 -1.81
C PRO A 111 7.87 -7.60 -2.66
N ILE A 112 7.60 -6.33 -2.31
CA ILE A 112 6.62 -5.53 -3.04
C ILE A 112 7.25 -4.99 -4.32
N LYS A 113 6.73 -5.45 -5.45
CA LYS A 113 7.17 -5.02 -6.77
C LYS A 113 6.35 -3.87 -7.31
N HIS A 114 5.04 -3.86 -7.00
CA HIS A 114 4.12 -2.84 -7.48
C HIS A 114 3.00 -2.65 -6.47
N HIS A 115 2.55 -1.40 -6.34
CA HIS A 115 1.43 -1.04 -5.48
C HIS A 115 0.62 0.06 -6.15
N HIS A 116 -0.65 -0.19 -6.38
CA HIS A 116 -1.61 0.81 -6.86
C HIS A 116 -2.66 1.04 -5.78
N SER A 117 -2.86 2.29 -5.42
CA SER A 117 -3.85 2.70 -4.44
C SER A 117 -4.67 3.86 -5.00
N SER A 118 -6.00 3.75 -4.93
CA SER A 118 -6.89 4.79 -5.45
C SER A 118 -8.14 4.88 -4.60
N ARG A 119 -8.73 6.09 -4.52
CA ARG A 119 -9.96 6.28 -3.77
C ARG A 119 -11.12 5.55 -4.44
N VAL A 120 -11.97 4.95 -3.61
CA VAL A 120 -13.24 4.39 -4.11
C VAL A 120 -14.15 5.57 -4.50
N PRO A 121 -14.67 5.61 -5.75
CA PRO A 121 -15.61 6.67 -6.13
C PRO A 121 -16.89 6.57 -5.30
N PHE A 122 -17.39 7.70 -4.84
CA PHE A 122 -18.60 7.71 -4.02
C PHE A 122 -19.68 8.66 -4.54
N ASP A 123 -19.33 9.55 -5.47
CA ASP A 123 -20.24 10.55 -6.01
C ASP A 123 -20.43 10.42 -7.52
N PHE A 124 -20.09 9.26 -8.07
CA PHE A 124 -20.19 9.00 -9.50
C PHE A 124 -20.96 7.72 -9.77
N ASP A 125 -22.04 7.81 -10.52
CA ASP A 125 -22.91 6.68 -10.83
C ASP A 125 -22.96 6.46 -12.34
N LEU A 126 -22.60 5.25 -12.77
CA LEU A 126 -22.60 4.85 -14.18
C LEU A 126 -23.83 4.02 -14.56
N SER A 127 -24.69 3.71 -13.60
CA SER A 127 -25.88 2.86 -13.84
C SER A 127 -26.97 3.48 -14.71
#